data_048d65da47a1579a87a655b72f69f53e
#
_entry.id   048d65da47a1579a87a655b72f69f53e
#
_cell.length_a   1.000
_cell.length_b   1.000
_cell.length_c   1.000
_cell.angle_alpha   90.00
_cell.angle_beta   90.00
_cell.angle_gamma   90.00
#
_symmetry.space_group_name_H-M   'P 1'
#
loop_
_entity.id
_entity.type
_entity.pdbx_description
1 polymer ?
#
loop_
_entity_poly.entity_id
_entity_poly.type
_entity_poly.pdbx_seq_one_letter_code
_entity_poly.pdbx_strand_id
1 'polypeptide(L)' 'METEQRLISMLSAIASERYRQLVEMDPELLQRLPLGSIASYLGITQTSLSRIRSRMK' A
#
# COMPACT_ATOMS: atom_id res chain seq x y z
N MET A 1 -21.28 0.50 -9.55
CA MET A 1 -20.82 -0.03 -8.28
C MET A 1 -19.80 -1.14 -8.44
N GLU A 2 -20.09 -2.13 -9.27
CA GLU A 2 -19.12 -3.21 -9.51
C GLU A 2 -17.84 -2.70 -10.16
N THR A 3 -17.97 -1.70 -11.01
CA THR A 3 -16.82 -1.10 -11.70
C THR A 3 -15.87 -0.42 -10.72
N GLU A 4 -16.42 0.24 -9.71
CA GLU A 4 -15.62 0.90 -8.69
C GLU A 4 -14.84 -0.11 -7.84
N GLN A 5 -15.46 -1.23 -7.50
CA GLN A 5 -14.79 -2.28 -6.74
C GLN A 5 -13.65 -2.91 -7.51
N ARG A 6 -13.82 -3.10 -8.80
CA ARG A 6 -12.76 -3.64 -9.65
C ARG A 6 -11.58 -2.69 -9.72
N LEU A 7 -11.85 -1.39 -9.89
CA LEU A 7 -10.80 -0.39 -9.95
C LEU A 7 -10.03 -0.33 -8.64
N ILE A 8 -10.73 -0.35 -7.52
CA ILE A 8 -10.11 -0.33 -6.20
C ILE A 8 -9.26 -1.59 -5.99
N SER A 9 -9.75 -2.74 -6.43
CA SER A 9 -9.01 -4.00 -6.31
C SER A 9 -7.71 -3.95 -7.12
N MET A 10 -7.77 -3.43 -8.34
CA MET A 10 -6.59 -3.32 -9.19
C MET A 10 -5.55 -2.37 -8.58
N LEU A 11 -6.00 -1.22 -8.11
CA LEU A 11 -5.11 -0.24 -7.47
C LEU A 11 -4.49 -0.82 -6.20
N SER A 12 -5.27 -1.56 -5.43
CA SER A 12 -4.77 -2.21 -4.22
C SER A 12 -3.74 -3.28 -4.54
N ALA A 13 -3.94 -4.04 -5.61
CA ALA A 13 -2.98 -5.06 -6.03
C ALA A 13 -1.66 -4.43 -6.45
N ILE A 14 -1.71 -3.36 -7.23
CA ILE A 14 -0.51 -2.63 -7.66
C ILE A 14 0.22 -2.04 -6.46
N ALA A 15 -0.52 -1.40 -5.56
CA ALA A 15 0.06 -0.79 -4.37
C ALA A 15 0.65 -1.85 -3.44
N SER A 16 0.00 -2.99 -3.32
CA SER A 16 0.47 -4.10 -2.51
C SER A 16 1.82 -4.61 -3.01
N GLU A 17 1.94 -4.76 -4.31
CA GLU A 17 3.19 -5.20 -4.92
C GLU A 17 4.30 -4.19 -4.74
N ARG A 18 4.00 -2.91 -4.92
CA ARG A 18 4.97 -1.84 -4.69
C ARG A 18 5.42 -1.79 -3.24
N TYR A 19 4.48 -1.98 -2.33
CA TYR A 19 4.79 -2.00 -0.91
C TYR A 19 5.72 -3.17 -0.58
N ARG A 20 5.46 -4.33 -1.16
CA ARG A 20 6.30 -5.51 -0.95
C ARG A 20 7.72 -5.26 -1.45
N GLN A 21 7.87 -4.66 -2.62
CA GLN A 21 9.19 -4.30 -3.16
C GLN A 21 9.91 -3.34 -2.22
N LEU A 22 9.18 -2.37 -1.69
CA LEU A 22 9.75 -1.39 -0.78
C LEU A 22 10.24 -2.05 0.52
N VAL A 23 9.47 -3.00 1.04
CA VAL A 23 9.85 -3.76 2.23
C VAL A 23 11.15 -4.55 1.99
N GLU A 24 11.29 -5.13 0.82
CA GLU A 24 12.47 -5.91 0.48
C GLU A 24 13.69 -5.03 0.24
N MET A 25 13.49 -3.87 -0.41
CA MET A 25 14.60 -3.01 -0.77
C MET A 25 15.08 -2.14 0.38
N ASP A 26 14.16 -1.62 1.17
CA ASP A 26 14.53 -0.70 2.25
C ASP A 26 13.54 -0.78 3.41
N PRO A 27 13.64 -1.81 4.23
CA PRO A 27 12.75 -1.96 5.37
C PRO A 27 12.90 -0.87 6.43
N GLU A 28 14.10 -0.29 6.56
CA GLU A 28 14.33 0.79 7.51
C GLU A 28 13.55 2.05 7.14
N LEU A 29 13.45 2.34 5.85
CA LEU A 29 12.71 3.50 5.38
C LEU A 29 11.25 3.42 5.79
N LEU A 30 10.66 2.23 5.71
CA LEU A 30 9.27 2.03 6.10
C LEU A 30 9.04 2.23 7.60
N GLN A 31 10.05 1.94 8.41
CA GLN A 31 9.96 2.16 9.85
C GLN A 31 10.09 3.62 10.22
N ARG A 32 10.84 4.40 9.44
CA ARG A 32 11.07 5.81 9.70
C ARG A 32 9.96 6.71 9.20
N LEU A 33 9.33 6.35 8.08
CA LEU A 33 8.30 7.17 7.48
C LEU A 33 6.95 6.95 8.15
N PRO A 34 6.17 8.02 8.36
CA PRO A 34 4.81 7.87 8.83
C PRO A 34 3.93 7.19 7.78
N LEU A 35 2.88 6.54 8.23
CA LEU A 35 1.98 5.79 7.37
C LEU A 35 1.42 6.65 6.24
N GLY A 36 1.08 7.89 6.54
CA GLY A 36 0.55 8.82 5.54
C GLY A 36 1.52 9.09 4.40
N SER A 37 2.82 9.20 4.72
CA SER A 37 3.85 9.42 3.71
C SER A 37 4.00 8.22 2.81
N ILE A 38 3.97 7.03 3.38
CA ILE A 38 4.06 5.80 2.60
C ILE A 38 2.85 5.65 1.68
N ALA A 39 1.66 5.92 2.20
CA ALA A 39 0.44 5.86 1.41
C ALA A 39 0.49 6.84 0.24
N SER A 40 0.97 8.06 0.50
CA SER A 40 1.12 9.07 -0.53
C SER A 40 2.11 8.62 -1.62
N TYR A 41 3.20 8.01 -1.20
CA TYR A 41 4.20 7.48 -2.13
C TYR A 41 3.61 6.41 -3.03
N LEU A 42 2.76 5.56 -2.47
CA LEU A 42 2.12 4.48 -3.21
C LEU A 42 0.89 4.96 -3.99
N GLY A 43 0.43 6.18 -3.74
CA GLY A 43 -0.75 6.72 -4.41
C GLY A 43 -2.05 6.17 -3.89
N ILE A 44 -2.10 5.78 -2.63
CA ILE A 44 -3.30 5.23 -2.00
C ILE A 44 -3.59 5.95 -0.69
N THR A 45 -4.76 5.66 -0.10
CA THR A 45 -5.12 6.20 1.21
C THR A 45 -4.46 5.43 2.34
N GLN A 46 -4.39 6.04 3.51
CA GLN A 46 -3.86 5.36 4.69
C GLN A 46 -4.68 4.12 5.03
N THR A 47 -6.00 4.20 4.84
CA THR A 47 -6.88 3.07 5.10
C THR A 47 -6.53 1.88 4.22
N SER A 48 -6.31 2.13 2.93
CA SER A 48 -5.91 1.09 1.99
C SER A 48 -4.56 0.49 2.37
N LEU A 49 -3.61 1.34 2.73
CA LEU A 49 -2.28 0.88 3.14
C LEU A 49 -2.36 0.03 4.40
N SER A 50 -3.18 0.43 5.35
CA SER A 50 -3.36 -0.33 6.58
C SER A 50 -3.88 -1.73 6.29
N ARG A 51 -4.81 -1.87 5.34
CA ARG A 51 -5.32 -3.16 4.92
C ARG A 51 -4.25 -4.02 4.25
N ILE A 52 -3.43 -3.39 3.42
CA ILE A 52 -2.34 -4.09 2.75
C ILE A 52 -1.36 -4.64 3.78
N ARG A 53 -0.98 -3.83 4.75
CA ARG A 53 -0.06 -4.26 5.80
C ARG A 53 -0.64 -5.40 6.62
N SER A 54 -1.94 -5.36 6.88
CA SER A 54 -2.61 -6.42 7.63
C SER A 54 -2.58 -7.74 6.87
N ARG A 55 -2.73 -7.70 5.56
CA ARG A 55 -2.69 -8.90 4.73
C ARG A 55 -1.29 -9.48 4.61
N MET A 56 -0.27 -8.66 4.74
CA MET A 56 1.11 -9.07 4.55
C MET A 56 1.75 -9.65 5.81
N LYS A 57 1.03 -9.67 6.88
CA LYS A 57 1.49 -10.38 8.05
C LYS A 57 1.42 -11.86 7.82
#